data_eb415da23edb39ea4322b43507a015af
#
_entry.id   eb415da23edb39ea4322b43507a015af
#
_cell.length_a   1.000
_cell.length_b   1.000
_cell.length_c   1.000
_cell.angle_alpha   90.00
_cell.angle_beta   90.00
_cell.angle_gamma   90.00
#
_symmetry.space_group_name_H-M   'P 1'
#
loop_
_entity.id
_entity.type
_entity.pdbx_description
1 polymer ?
#
loop_
_entity_poly.entity_id
_entity_poly.type
_entity_poly.pdbx_seq_one_letter_code
_entity_poly.pdbx_strand_id
1 'polypeptide(L)'
;MLDMFRRKDDAPEFNEYYLLPGVAAVAGSGALFATGLAPASLAPMLAMGSALGCVGGIACLSSQETARLGIYVGMCGIGTGLASTLAYMSPENAATYGQLLLMGGSGAGAGYYISTKIGPTELPQAVAAFHSLVGLAAAFTAVGDFMGE
;
A
#
# COMPACT_ATOMS: atom_id res chain seq x y z
N MET A 1 22.12 -18.56 -15.03
CA MET A 1 21.06 -18.32 -16.04
C MET A 1 20.34 -16.98 -15.89
N LEU A 2 20.07 -16.48 -14.68
CA LEU A 2 19.45 -15.17 -14.46
C LEU A 2 20.29 -13.98 -14.92
N ASP A 3 21.61 -14.07 -14.89
CA ASP A 3 22.51 -13.00 -15.38
C ASP A 3 22.44 -12.75 -16.89
N MET A 4 21.91 -13.71 -17.67
CA MET A 4 21.73 -13.53 -19.11
C MET A 4 20.59 -12.57 -19.47
N PHE A 5 19.66 -12.32 -18.54
CA PHE A 5 18.54 -11.41 -18.73
C PHE A 5 18.82 -10.01 -18.16
N ARG A 6 19.95 -9.84 -17.49
CA ARG A 6 20.39 -8.53 -16.98
C ARG A 6 21.03 -7.76 -18.13
N ARG A 7 20.37 -6.70 -18.60
CA ARG A 7 21.00 -5.77 -19.56
C ARG A 7 22.17 -5.09 -18.88
N LYS A 8 23.34 -5.19 -19.48
CA LYS A 8 24.58 -4.55 -19.00
C LYS A 8 24.53 -3.03 -18.97
N ASP A 9 23.55 -2.42 -19.63
CA ASP A 9 23.39 -0.98 -19.83
C ASP A 9 22.19 -0.39 -19.07
N ASP A 10 21.58 -1.13 -18.13
CA ASP A 10 20.53 -0.57 -17.30
C ASP A 10 21.14 0.44 -16.33
N ALA A 11 20.70 1.70 -16.46
CA ALA A 11 21.02 2.74 -15.51
C ALA A 11 20.69 2.28 -14.07
N PRO A 12 21.46 2.69 -13.05
CA PRO A 12 21.21 2.28 -11.69
C PRO A 12 19.79 2.64 -11.30
N GLU A 13 18.96 1.63 -11.04
CA GLU A 13 17.58 1.82 -10.60
C GLU A 13 17.60 2.18 -9.11
N PHE A 14 17.21 3.40 -8.80
CA PHE A 14 16.99 3.85 -7.44
C PHE A 14 15.61 3.38 -6.99
N ASN A 15 15.50 2.16 -6.50
CA ASN A 15 14.25 1.56 -6.04
C ASN A 15 13.56 2.37 -4.92
N GLU A 16 14.32 3.17 -4.18
CA GLU A 16 13.82 4.03 -3.12
C GLU A 16 12.86 5.12 -3.63
N TYR A 17 13.05 5.59 -4.87
CA TYR A 17 12.17 6.60 -5.46
C TYR A 17 10.75 6.10 -5.75
N TYR A 18 10.54 4.78 -5.84
CA TYR A 18 9.19 4.22 -6.01
C TYR A 18 8.31 4.38 -4.77
N LEU A 19 8.88 4.62 -3.59
CA LEU A 19 8.13 4.92 -2.37
C LEU A 19 7.59 6.35 -2.32
N LEU A 20 8.25 7.30 -3.03
CA LEU A 20 7.90 8.72 -2.98
C LEU A 20 6.44 9.02 -3.34
N PRO A 21 5.85 8.46 -4.43
CA PRO A 21 4.46 8.73 -4.77
C PRO A 21 3.48 8.29 -3.68
N GLY A 22 3.71 7.13 -3.07
CA GLY A 22 2.89 6.62 -1.97
C GLY A 22 2.97 7.52 -0.73
N VAL A 23 4.20 7.88 -0.32
CA VAL A 23 4.43 8.78 0.81
C VAL A 23 3.83 10.16 0.54
N ALA A 24 4.01 10.70 -0.66
CA ALA A 24 3.42 11.98 -1.05
C ALA A 24 1.89 11.95 -1.02
N ALA A 25 1.27 10.86 -1.45
CA ALA A 25 -0.18 10.69 -1.40
C ALA A 25 -0.71 10.64 0.04
N VAL A 26 -0.02 9.90 0.94
CA VAL A 26 -0.36 9.84 2.37
C VAL A 26 -0.19 11.22 3.03
N ALA A 27 0.96 11.86 2.81
CA ALA A 27 1.27 13.15 3.43
C ALA A 27 0.32 14.26 2.92
N GLY A 28 0.07 14.32 1.61
CA GLY A 28 -0.80 15.32 1.00
C GLY A 28 -2.25 15.21 1.46
N SER A 29 -2.80 14.00 1.44
CA SER A 29 -4.16 13.76 1.92
C SER A 29 -4.27 13.93 3.44
N GLY A 30 -3.29 13.48 4.21
CA GLY A 30 -3.23 13.68 5.65
C GLY A 30 -3.19 15.15 6.04
N ALA A 31 -2.43 15.98 5.32
CA ALA A 31 -2.39 17.43 5.52
C ALA A 31 -3.75 18.08 5.24
N LEU A 32 -4.45 17.66 4.19
CA LEU A 32 -5.80 18.17 3.87
C LEU A 32 -6.81 17.84 4.96
N PHE A 33 -6.75 16.64 5.54
CA PHE A 33 -7.62 16.26 6.67
C PHE A 33 -7.25 17.03 7.95
N ALA A 34 -5.97 17.19 8.23
CA ALA A 34 -5.49 17.90 9.43
C ALA A 34 -5.82 19.39 9.40
N THR A 35 -5.85 20.03 8.23
CA THR A 35 -6.21 21.45 8.09
C THR A 35 -7.71 21.71 8.12
N GLY A 36 -8.55 20.67 8.13
CA GLY A 36 -10.00 20.80 8.08
C GLY A 36 -10.55 21.33 6.74
N LEU A 37 -9.69 21.48 5.74
CA LEU A 37 -10.07 21.92 4.39
C LEU A 37 -10.68 20.80 3.55
N ALA A 38 -10.61 19.55 4.05
CA ALA A 38 -11.12 18.38 3.35
C ALA A 38 -12.66 18.36 3.39
N PRO A 39 -13.35 18.37 2.22
CA PRO A 39 -14.79 18.17 2.20
C PRO A 39 -15.16 16.74 2.67
N ALA A 40 -16.35 16.56 3.25
CA ALA A 40 -16.82 15.28 3.77
C ALA A 40 -16.82 14.15 2.71
N SER A 41 -16.94 14.52 1.43
CA SER A 41 -16.87 13.56 0.31
C SER A 41 -15.46 13.12 -0.08
N LEU A 42 -14.41 13.75 0.46
CA LEU A 42 -13.03 13.48 0.03
C LEU A 42 -12.59 12.05 0.42
N ALA A 43 -12.91 11.60 1.64
CA ALA A 43 -12.52 10.28 2.09
C ALA A 43 -13.11 9.15 1.22
N PRO A 44 -14.43 9.11 0.91
CA PRO A 44 -14.95 8.11 -0.02
C PRO A 44 -14.40 8.23 -1.43
N MET A 45 -14.14 9.43 -1.92
CA MET A 45 -13.51 9.62 -3.25
C MET A 45 -12.09 9.07 -3.28
N LEU A 46 -11.30 9.27 -2.22
CA LEU A 46 -9.96 8.70 -2.09
C LEU A 46 -9.99 7.17 -2.00
N ALA A 47 -10.97 6.61 -1.29
CA ALA A 47 -11.16 5.16 -1.22
C ALA A 47 -11.44 4.56 -2.60
N MET A 48 -12.35 5.15 -3.37
CA MET A 48 -12.64 4.71 -4.74
C MET A 48 -11.42 4.90 -5.66
N GLY A 49 -10.76 6.05 -5.58
CA GLY A 49 -9.53 6.33 -6.35
C GLY A 49 -8.40 5.35 -6.03
N SER A 50 -8.27 4.97 -4.76
CA SER A 50 -7.33 3.96 -4.30
C SER A 50 -7.62 2.59 -4.94
N ALA A 51 -8.87 2.15 -4.89
CA ALA A 51 -9.26 0.87 -5.48
C ALA A 51 -8.97 0.83 -6.98
N LEU A 52 -9.36 1.88 -7.71
CA LEU A 52 -9.08 2.01 -9.15
C LEU A 52 -7.56 2.10 -9.42
N GLY A 53 -6.81 2.82 -8.59
CA GLY A 53 -5.35 2.91 -8.68
C GLY A 53 -4.67 1.55 -8.48
N CYS A 54 -5.11 0.76 -7.50
CA CYS A 54 -4.58 -0.58 -7.29
C CYS A 54 -4.88 -1.52 -8.47
N VAL A 55 -6.12 -1.52 -8.97
CA VAL A 55 -6.50 -2.33 -10.14
C VAL A 55 -5.72 -1.89 -11.38
N GLY A 56 -5.64 -0.59 -11.64
CA GLY A 56 -4.85 -0.03 -12.74
C GLY A 56 -3.36 -0.34 -12.63
N GLY A 57 -2.81 -0.28 -11.41
CA GLY A 57 -1.44 -0.67 -11.12
C GLY A 57 -1.15 -2.11 -11.51
N ILE A 58 -2.03 -3.05 -11.11
CA ILE A 58 -1.91 -4.47 -11.45
C ILE A 58 -2.04 -4.67 -12.97
N ALA A 59 -2.99 -3.98 -13.62
CA ALA A 59 -3.15 -4.05 -15.06
C ALA A 59 -1.88 -3.55 -15.81
N CYS A 60 -1.26 -2.47 -15.34
CA CYS A 60 -0.01 -1.96 -15.90
C CYS A 60 1.18 -2.92 -15.66
N LEU A 61 1.20 -3.65 -14.54
CA LEU A 61 2.25 -4.64 -14.23
C LEU A 61 2.18 -5.87 -15.13
N SER A 62 1.06 -6.13 -15.81
CA SER A 62 0.91 -7.26 -16.74
C SER A 62 1.75 -7.12 -18.01
N SER A 63 2.22 -5.90 -18.34
CA SER A 63 3.06 -5.62 -19.51
C SER A 63 4.43 -5.06 -19.07
N GLN A 64 5.51 -5.53 -19.69
CA GLN A 64 6.87 -5.06 -19.37
C GLN A 64 7.08 -3.58 -19.68
N GLU A 65 6.40 -3.05 -20.71
CA GLU A 65 6.53 -1.64 -21.10
C GLU A 65 5.92 -0.70 -20.06
N THR A 66 4.82 -1.10 -19.43
CA THR A 66 4.07 -0.30 -18.47
C THR A 66 4.33 -0.68 -17.02
N ALA A 67 5.19 -1.67 -16.76
CA ALA A 67 5.43 -2.18 -15.42
C ALA A 67 5.91 -1.10 -14.43
N ARG A 68 6.80 -0.21 -14.87
CA ARG A 68 7.26 0.92 -14.03
C ARG A 68 6.13 1.87 -13.66
N LEU A 69 5.28 2.19 -14.64
CA LEU A 69 4.09 3.01 -14.40
C LEU A 69 3.14 2.31 -13.41
N GLY A 70 2.97 0.99 -13.55
CA GLY A 70 2.17 0.18 -12.64
C GLY A 70 2.62 0.28 -11.19
N ILE A 71 3.93 0.30 -10.92
CA ILE A 71 4.46 0.48 -9.57
C ILE A 71 4.06 1.86 -9.01
N TYR A 72 4.24 2.94 -9.78
CA TYR A 72 3.86 4.29 -9.33
C TYR A 72 2.35 4.41 -9.06
N VAL A 73 1.53 3.91 -9.96
CA VAL A 73 0.07 3.94 -9.83
C VAL A 73 -0.39 3.10 -8.63
N GLY A 74 0.19 1.91 -8.45
CA GLY A 74 -0.09 1.06 -7.30
C GLY A 74 0.32 1.69 -5.97
N MET A 75 1.50 2.29 -5.91
CA MET A 75 1.98 2.99 -4.69
C MET A 75 1.11 4.19 -4.34
N CYS A 76 0.69 4.99 -5.34
CA CYS A 76 -0.29 6.06 -5.13
C CYS A 76 -1.64 5.49 -4.64
N GLY A 77 -2.11 4.40 -5.23
CA GLY A 77 -3.34 3.72 -4.82
C GLY A 77 -3.29 3.28 -3.36
N ILE A 78 -2.23 2.59 -2.94
CA ILE A 78 -2.05 2.16 -1.55
C ILE A 78 -1.97 3.37 -0.62
N GLY A 79 -1.20 4.40 -0.97
CA GLY A 79 -1.05 5.61 -0.16
C GLY A 79 -2.38 6.33 0.05
N THR A 80 -3.15 6.54 -1.01
CA THR A 80 -4.48 7.18 -0.90
C THR A 80 -5.47 6.33 -0.12
N GLY A 81 -5.39 4.99 -0.22
CA GLY A 81 -6.21 4.06 0.56
C GLY A 81 -5.91 4.14 2.06
N LEU A 82 -4.64 4.14 2.44
CA LEU A 82 -4.24 4.32 3.83
C LEU A 82 -4.73 5.66 4.39
N ALA A 83 -4.56 6.75 3.63
CA ALA A 83 -5.03 8.06 4.05
C ALA A 83 -6.54 8.12 4.22
N SER A 84 -7.30 7.52 3.29
CA SER A 84 -8.75 7.40 3.39
C SER A 84 -9.17 6.62 4.65
N THR A 85 -8.54 5.48 4.91
CA THR A 85 -8.83 4.68 6.10
C THR A 85 -8.57 5.44 7.39
N LEU A 86 -7.44 6.16 7.47
CA LEU A 86 -7.12 7.00 8.63
C LEU A 86 -8.15 8.12 8.83
N ALA A 87 -8.65 8.71 7.74
CA ALA A 87 -9.69 9.73 7.80
C ALA A 87 -11.03 9.20 8.30
N TYR A 88 -11.39 7.97 7.88
CA TYR A 88 -12.63 7.33 8.38
C TYR A 88 -12.56 6.94 9.84
N MET A 89 -11.39 6.52 10.33
CA MET A 89 -11.25 6.03 11.71
C MET A 89 -11.50 7.11 12.75
N SER A 90 -11.21 8.39 12.46
CA SER A 90 -11.40 9.54 13.38
C SER A 90 -11.27 9.16 14.86
N PRO A 91 -10.14 8.56 15.30
CA PRO A 91 -10.06 7.98 16.63
C PRO A 91 -10.18 9.07 17.71
N GLU A 92 -11.11 8.91 18.62
CA GLU A 92 -11.33 9.84 19.73
C GLU A 92 -10.20 9.82 20.76
N ASN A 93 -9.38 8.76 20.79
CA ASN A 93 -8.34 8.56 21.79
C ASN A 93 -6.94 8.49 21.18
N ALA A 94 -5.99 9.22 21.78
CA ALA A 94 -4.57 9.17 21.42
C ALA A 94 -3.96 7.75 21.52
N ALA A 95 -4.48 6.91 22.41
CA ALA A 95 -4.05 5.52 22.56
C ALA A 95 -4.29 4.68 21.29
N THR A 96 -5.40 4.91 20.59
CA THR A 96 -5.73 4.22 19.34
C THR A 96 -4.76 4.57 18.22
N TYR A 97 -4.32 5.83 18.13
CA TYR A 97 -3.25 6.23 17.21
C TYR A 97 -1.93 5.53 17.52
N GLY A 98 -1.58 5.39 18.80
CA GLY A 98 -0.39 4.67 19.23
C GLY A 98 -0.43 3.19 18.83
N GLN A 99 -1.56 2.52 19.02
CA GLN A 99 -1.75 1.13 18.60
C GLN A 99 -1.68 0.97 17.08
N LEU A 100 -2.29 1.89 16.32
CA LEU A 100 -2.26 1.88 14.87
C LEU A 100 -0.84 2.04 14.33
N LEU A 101 -0.07 2.98 14.90
CA LEU A 101 1.34 3.20 14.51
C LEU A 101 2.21 2.00 14.87
N LEU A 102 2.01 1.39 16.03
CA LEU A 102 2.74 0.19 16.44
C LEU A 102 2.45 -1.00 15.52
N MET A 103 1.17 -1.28 15.26
CA MET A 103 0.78 -2.41 14.41
C MET A 103 1.14 -2.15 12.95
N GLY A 104 0.84 -0.96 12.43
CA GLY A 104 1.17 -0.58 11.05
C GLY A 104 2.67 -0.51 10.82
N GLY A 105 3.42 0.07 11.76
CA GLY A 105 4.88 0.16 11.70
C GLY A 105 5.56 -1.20 11.79
N SER A 106 5.09 -2.08 12.67
CA SER A 106 5.63 -3.45 12.77
C SER A 106 5.33 -4.27 11.52
N GLY A 107 4.11 -4.15 10.97
CA GLY A 107 3.74 -4.80 9.72
C GLY A 107 4.54 -4.29 8.52
N ALA A 108 4.71 -2.97 8.40
CA ALA A 108 5.53 -2.37 7.36
C ALA A 108 7.00 -2.77 7.46
N GLY A 109 7.57 -2.79 8.67
CA GLY A 109 8.95 -3.23 8.92
C GLY A 109 9.16 -4.70 8.58
N ALA A 110 8.24 -5.57 9.00
CA ALA A 110 8.27 -6.99 8.65
C ALA A 110 8.13 -7.21 7.13
N GLY A 111 7.20 -6.51 6.48
CA GLY A 111 7.00 -6.56 5.04
C GLY A 111 8.24 -6.10 4.27
N TYR A 112 8.86 -5.01 4.69
CA TYR A 112 10.11 -4.52 4.10
C TYR A 112 11.23 -5.54 4.24
N TYR A 113 11.42 -6.09 5.46
CA TYR A 113 12.45 -7.10 5.71
C TYR A 113 12.25 -8.35 4.83
N ILE A 114 11.02 -8.86 4.74
CA ILE A 114 10.69 -10.01 3.91
C ILE A 114 10.96 -9.70 2.44
N SER A 115 10.53 -8.53 1.95
CA SER A 115 10.70 -8.14 0.54
C SER A 115 12.17 -8.07 0.11
N THR A 116 13.08 -7.70 1.01
CA THR A 116 14.52 -7.68 0.72
C THR A 116 15.17 -9.07 0.65
N LYS A 117 14.49 -10.10 1.17
CA LYS A 117 15.00 -11.48 1.20
C LYS A 117 14.43 -12.36 0.08
N ILE A 118 13.29 -11.97 -0.49
CA ILE A 118 12.62 -12.76 -1.53
C ILE A 118 13.36 -12.60 -2.87
N GLY A 119 13.81 -13.73 -3.42
CA GLY A 119 14.38 -13.80 -4.77
C GLY A 119 13.28 -13.90 -5.85
N PRO A 120 13.63 -13.65 -7.13
CA PRO A 120 12.69 -13.74 -8.24
C PRO A 120 12.02 -15.11 -8.38
N THR A 121 12.68 -16.17 -7.95
CA THR A 121 12.17 -17.55 -8.00
C THR A 121 11.15 -17.83 -6.89
N GLU A 122 11.18 -17.08 -5.80
CA GLU A 122 10.30 -17.22 -4.63
C GLU A 122 9.09 -16.30 -4.69
N LEU A 123 9.03 -15.40 -5.69
CA LEU A 123 7.94 -14.45 -5.89
C LEU A 123 6.54 -15.10 -5.90
N PRO A 124 6.28 -16.21 -6.62
CA PRO A 124 4.95 -16.84 -6.62
C PRO A 124 4.52 -17.33 -5.24
N GLN A 125 5.48 -17.87 -4.46
CA GLN A 125 5.22 -18.35 -3.10
C GLN A 125 4.94 -17.17 -2.14
N ALA A 126 5.70 -16.09 -2.28
CA ALA A 126 5.50 -14.88 -1.52
C ALA A 126 4.12 -14.25 -1.77
N VAL A 127 3.71 -14.16 -3.04
CA VAL A 127 2.39 -13.67 -3.43
C VAL A 127 1.27 -14.52 -2.82
N ALA A 128 1.40 -15.85 -2.85
CA ALA A 128 0.43 -16.76 -2.21
C ALA A 128 0.36 -16.55 -0.70
N ALA A 129 1.50 -16.38 -0.03
CA ALA A 129 1.57 -16.09 1.40
C ALA A 129 0.89 -14.75 1.73
N PHE A 130 1.13 -13.70 0.95
CA PHE A 130 0.46 -12.40 1.13
C PHE A 130 -1.05 -12.50 0.97
N HIS A 131 -1.54 -13.22 -0.03
CA HIS A 131 -2.98 -13.43 -0.21
C HIS A 131 -3.61 -14.15 0.99
N SER A 132 -2.92 -15.12 1.57
CA SER A 132 -3.35 -15.80 2.79
C SER A 132 -3.45 -14.86 3.97
N LEU A 133 -2.48 -13.97 4.16
CA LEU A 133 -2.50 -12.95 5.22
C LEU A 133 -3.62 -11.92 5.00
N VAL A 134 -3.85 -11.49 3.77
CA VAL A 134 -4.96 -10.57 3.43
C VAL A 134 -6.31 -11.24 3.71
N GLY A 135 -6.49 -12.51 3.34
CA GLY A 135 -7.69 -13.28 3.65
C GLY A 135 -7.93 -13.41 5.16
N LEU A 136 -6.86 -13.66 5.92
CA LEU A 136 -6.94 -13.72 7.38
C LEU A 136 -7.31 -12.36 7.99
N ALA A 137 -6.72 -11.27 7.51
CA ALA A 137 -7.04 -9.91 7.94
C ALA A 137 -8.52 -9.58 7.67
N ALA A 138 -9.04 -9.92 6.48
CA ALA A 138 -10.44 -9.72 6.13
C ALA A 138 -11.38 -10.52 7.05
N ALA A 139 -11.01 -11.76 7.38
CA ALA A 139 -11.79 -12.60 8.30
C ALA A 139 -11.83 -11.99 9.71
N PHE A 140 -10.70 -11.52 10.24
CA PHE A 140 -10.66 -10.86 11.54
C PHE A 140 -11.45 -9.55 11.57
N THR A 141 -11.40 -8.77 10.49
CA THR A 141 -12.19 -7.53 10.36
C THR A 141 -13.68 -7.84 10.40
N ALA A 142 -14.13 -8.86 9.64
CA ALA A 142 -15.53 -9.26 9.63
C ALA A 142 -16.01 -9.79 11.00
N VAL A 143 -15.16 -10.54 11.72
CA VAL A 143 -15.47 -10.99 13.07
C VAL A 143 -15.52 -9.81 14.04
N GLY A 144 -14.60 -8.86 13.92
CA GLY A 144 -14.56 -7.64 14.75
C GLY A 144 -15.83 -6.80 14.58
N ASP A 145 -16.27 -6.59 13.34
CA ASP A 145 -17.52 -5.89 13.02
C ASP A 145 -18.74 -6.59 13.64
N PHE A 146 -18.81 -7.92 13.47
CA PHE A 146 -19.91 -8.69 14.01
C PHE A 146 -19.98 -8.68 15.55
N MET A 147 -18.83 -8.62 16.22
CA MET A 147 -18.77 -8.56 17.69
C MET A 147 -18.97 -7.14 18.25
N GLY A 148 -18.87 -6.12 17.41
CA GLY A 148 -19.03 -4.71 17.77
C GLY A 148 -20.48 -4.18 17.66
N GLU A 149 -21.39 -4.95 17.02
CA GLU A 149 -22.84 -4.70 16.98
C GLU A 149 -23.52 -5.23 18.27
#